data_734af1b96ee32f866b8ad73c25d205fc
#
_entry.id   734af1b96ee32f866b8ad73c25d205fc
#
_cell.length_a   1.000
_cell.length_b   1.000
_cell.length_c   1.000
_cell.angle_alpha   90.00
_cell.angle_beta   90.00
_cell.angle_gamma   90.00
#
_symmetry.space_group_name_H-M   'P 1'
#
loop_
_entity.id
_entity.type
_entity.pdbx_description
1 polymer ?
#
loop_
_entity_poly.entity_id
_entity_poly.type
_entity_poly.pdbx_seq_one_letter_code
_entity_poly.pdbx_strand_id
1 'polypeptide(L)'
;MCVHANSTTRQRVAEKGVWNDAVFGERGKVREDYMKLVMADKTEGVTEQVMELLPYVRSIKVIGGEPLIMKKHYELLEKVIESGHAKHIYLKYQTNLTKTKKGRHNIFNYIPHFKNVSMVASVDGIGKTIEYMRRRTEWEEVVENIEMCRQHPNVVVDFNGLVSNLSVMRFYEVIDWCKDNPVIDQLNWAMIDKPKHLRPNNLPEEIKKSLIPKYKDWPDIIAALERPADPDVDLQNVFDYMLKADKFYEGTKWESHLFEVFPELEPYYDPTKHRDHNEQAKIFQTWDKSVKEAEETSDTNII
;
A
#
# COMPACT_ATOMS: atom_id res chain seq x y z
N MET A 1 2.61 -5.00 0.62
CA MET A 1 1.87 -5.04 1.91
C MET A 1 2.51 -4.10 2.92
N CYS A 2 1.76 -3.13 3.47
CA CYS A 2 2.29 -2.27 4.52
C CYS A 2 2.59 -3.09 5.77
N VAL A 3 3.74 -2.85 6.42
CA VAL A 3 3.99 -3.40 7.74
C VAL A 3 3.03 -2.80 8.76
N HIS A 4 2.72 -3.59 9.79
CA HIS A 4 1.77 -3.25 10.85
C HIS A 4 2.01 -1.85 11.45
N ALA A 5 3.26 -1.53 11.77
CA ALA A 5 3.64 -0.26 12.37
C ALA A 5 3.37 0.99 11.51
N ASN A 6 3.17 0.83 10.20
CA ASN A 6 2.99 1.94 9.27
C ASN A 6 1.54 2.10 8.76
N SER A 7 0.60 1.33 9.32
CA SER A 7 -0.81 1.38 8.95
C SER A 7 -1.69 1.52 10.18
N THR A 8 -2.33 2.66 10.34
CA THR A 8 -3.29 2.90 11.45
C THR A 8 -4.43 1.90 11.46
N THR A 9 -4.89 1.49 10.28
CA THR A 9 -5.91 0.45 10.12
C THR A 9 -5.46 -0.89 10.67
N ARG A 10 -4.26 -1.36 10.27
CA ARG A 10 -3.69 -2.61 10.76
C ARG A 10 -3.34 -2.57 12.25
N GLN A 11 -2.88 -1.42 12.75
CA GLN A 11 -2.62 -1.21 14.16
C GLN A 11 -3.89 -1.38 15.00
N ARG A 12 -4.99 -0.72 14.61
CA ARG A 12 -6.29 -0.86 15.31
C ARG A 12 -6.83 -2.29 15.29
N VAL A 13 -6.60 -3.01 14.20
CA VAL A 13 -6.96 -4.43 14.08
C VAL A 13 -6.13 -5.30 15.01
N ALA A 14 -4.84 -5.04 15.14
CA ALA A 14 -3.95 -5.76 16.05
C ALA A 14 -4.27 -5.48 17.52
N GLU A 15 -4.57 -4.22 17.87
CA GLU A 15 -4.98 -3.82 19.22
C GLU A 15 -6.25 -4.55 19.69
N LYS A 16 -7.13 -4.91 18.75
CA LYS A 16 -8.33 -5.72 19.01
C LYS A 16 -8.06 -7.22 19.06
N GLY A 17 -6.80 -7.65 19.02
CA GLY A 17 -6.41 -9.07 19.11
C GLY A 17 -6.73 -9.91 17.86
N VAL A 18 -7.14 -9.28 16.77
CA VAL A 18 -7.52 -9.97 15.53
C VAL A 18 -6.29 -10.51 14.79
N TRP A 19 -5.14 -9.85 14.96
CA TRP A 19 -3.84 -10.27 14.44
C TRP A 19 -2.93 -10.56 15.63
N ASN A 20 -2.59 -11.81 15.85
CA ASN A 20 -1.72 -12.22 16.93
C ASN A 20 -0.24 -12.32 16.49
N ASP A 21 0.64 -12.46 17.46
CA ASP A 21 2.09 -12.54 17.27
C ASP A 21 2.53 -13.69 16.35
N ALA A 22 1.69 -14.72 16.14
CA ALA A 22 1.99 -15.82 15.23
C ALA A 22 2.11 -15.38 13.76
N VAL A 23 1.42 -14.30 13.37
CA VAL A 23 1.47 -13.76 12.01
C VAL A 23 2.59 -12.73 11.84
N PHE A 24 2.91 -11.97 12.89
CA PHE A 24 3.85 -10.82 12.81
C PHE A 24 5.09 -10.99 13.70
N GLY A 25 5.16 -12.03 14.55
CA GLY A 25 6.21 -12.25 15.53
C GLY A 25 6.21 -11.19 16.65
N GLU A 26 7.16 -11.28 17.59
CA GLU A 26 7.26 -10.36 18.73
C GLU A 26 7.38 -8.87 18.34
N ARG A 27 7.79 -8.58 17.10
CA ARG A 27 7.83 -7.22 16.54
C ARG A 27 6.46 -6.69 16.14
N GLY A 28 5.41 -7.51 16.17
CA GLY A 28 4.01 -7.10 15.99
C GLY A 28 3.49 -6.26 17.16
N LYS A 29 4.13 -6.34 18.32
CA LYS A 29 3.90 -5.40 19.43
C LYS A 29 4.44 -4.04 19.00
N VAL A 30 3.53 -3.18 18.55
CA VAL A 30 3.86 -1.77 18.36
C VAL A 30 4.27 -1.23 19.73
N ARG A 31 5.47 -0.66 19.82
CA ARG A 31 5.92 -0.04 21.06
C ARG A 31 4.90 1.02 21.45
N GLU A 32 4.39 0.94 22.66
CA GLU A 32 3.34 1.82 23.17
C GLU A 32 3.74 3.31 23.06
N ASP A 33 5.03 3.57 23.22
CA ASP A 33 5.66 4.88 23.05
C ASP A 33 5.58 5.39 21.62
N TYR A 34 5.77 4.50 20.61
CA TYR A 34 5.68 4.85 19.20
C TYR A 34 4.23 5.13 18.79
N MET A 35 3.28 4.34 19.31
CA MET A 35 1.85 4.58 19.11
C MET A 35 1.41 5.89 19.73
N LYS A 36 1.87 6.22 20.93
CA LYS A 36 1.64 7.53 21.56
C LYS A 36 2.22 8.67 20.73
N LEU A 37 3.35 8.45 20.03
CA LEU A 37 3.96 9.47 19.17
C LEU A 37 3.19 9.64 17.84
N VAL A 38 2.69 8.54 17.26
CA VAL A 38 1.95 8.54 15.99
C VAL A 38 0.48 8.93 16.17
N MET A 39 -0.13 8.54 17.31
CA MET A 39 -1.54 8.82 17.63
C MET A 39 -1.73 10.14 18.38
N ALA A 40 -0.72 10.60 19.12
CA ALA A 40 -0.76 11.95 19.65
C ALA A 40 -0.57 12.89 18.46
N ASP A 41 -1.57 13.69 18.24
CA ASP A 41 -1.61 14.79 17.27
C ASP A 41 -0.62 15.92 17.69
N LYS A 42 0.60 15.52 18.04
CA LYS A 42 1.72 16.37 18.44
C LYS A 42 2.47 16.93 17.24
N THR A 43 1.75 17.17 16.15
CA THR A 43 2.26 17.95 15.02
C THR A 43 2.18 19.47 15.27
N GLU A 44 1.61 19.89 16.41
CA GLU A 44 1.82 21.23 16.93
C GLU A 44 3.33 21.42 17.12
N GLY A 45 3.93 22.35 16.44
CA GLY A 45 5.36 22.61 16.46
C GLY A 45 6.14 22.04 15.28
N VAL A 46 5.75 20.92 14.66
CA VAL A 46 6.43 20.41 13.45
C VAL A 46 6.15 21.31 12.25
N THR A 47 4.91 21.78 12.11
CA THR A 47 4.55 22.71 11.03
C THR A 47 5.32 24.02 11.17
N GLU A 48 5.40 24.58 12.36
CA GLU A 48 6.14 25.81 12.66
C GLU A 48 7.63 25.64 12.36
N GLN A 49 8.25 24.54 12.81
CA GLN A 49 9.65 24.23 12.53
C GLN A 49 9.91 24.07 11.01
N VAL A 50 8.99 23.41 10.29
CA VAL A 50 9.10 23.32 8.82
C VAL A 50 8.99 24.69 8.18
N MET A 51 8.10 25.56 8.66
CA MET A 51 7.93 26.92 8.14
C MET A 51 9.18 27.78 8.34
N GLU A 52 9.83 27.69 9.50
CA GLU A 52 11.11 28.39 9.77
C GLU A 52 12.23 27.94 8.82
N LEU A 53 12.24 26.67 8.44
CA LEU A 53 13.26 26.08 7.56
C LEU A 53 12.97 26.28 6.06
N LEU A 54 11.76 26.71 5.67
CA LEU A 54 11.35 26.80 4.26
C LEU A 54 12.31 27.54 3.34
N PRO A 55 12.99 28.64 3.75
CA PRO A 55 13.97 29.32 2.89
C PRO A 55 15.11 28.40 2.43
N TYR A 56 15.41 27.37 3.20
CA TYR A 56 16.51 26.42 2.95
C TYR A 56 16.03 25.09 2.37
N VAL A 57 14.72 24.79 2.46
CA VAL A 57 14.14 23.53 1.96
C VAL A 57 14.11 23.53 0.43
N ARG A 58 14.59 22.44 -0.15
CA ARG A 58 14.57 22.20 -1.60
C ARG A 58 13.73 20.99 -1.97
N SER A 59 13.43 20.12 -1.02
CA SER A 59 12.61 18.93 -1.21
C SER A 59 11.79 18.62 0.03
N ILE A 60 10.53 18.26 -0.18
CA ILE A 60 9.63 17.73 0.85
C ILE A 60 9.17 16.35 0.38
N LYS A 61 9.48 15.30 1.17
CA LYS A 61 8.95 13.95 0.94
C LYS A 61 7.82 13.68 1.89
N VAL A 62 6.64 13.40 1.34
CA VAL A 62 5.44 13.06 2.10
C VAL A 62 5.20 11.56 2.02
N ILE A 63 5.26 10.91 3.15
CA ILE A 63 5.02 9.47 3.32
C ILE A 63 4.09 9.26 4.52
N GLY A 64 3.47 8.10 4.60
CA GLY A 64 2.61 7.78 5.74
C GLY A 64 1.54 6.76 5.34
N GLY A 65 0.37 6.81 5.97
CA GLY A 65 -0.75 5.93 5.63
C GLY A 65 -1.20 6.15 4.18
N GLU A 66 -1.94 7.21 3.93
CA GLU A 66 -2.24 7.74 2.58
C GLU A 66 -2.22 9.27 2.65
N PRO A 67 -1.18 9.91 2.13
CA PRO A 67 -0.99 11.36 2.31
C PRO A 67 -2.08 12.19 1.62
N LEU A 68 -2.62 11.72 0.50
CA LEU A 68 -3.56 12.49 -0.33
C LEU A 68 -4.98 12.60 0.29
N ILE A 69 -5.25 11.88 1.38
CA ILE A 69 -6.51 12.01 2.14
C ILE A 69 -6.33 12.62 3.52
N MET A 70 -5.12 13.14 3.82
CA MET A 70 -4.84 13.75 5.13
C MET A 70 -5.08 15.26 5.09
N LYS A 71 -6.07 15.76 5.86
CA LYS A 71 -6.38 17.20 5.93
C LYS A 71 -5.17 18.05 6.32
N LYS A 72 -4.43 17.66 7.35
CA LYS A 72 -3.22 18.38 7.80
C LYS A 72 -2.13 18.49 6.75
N HIS A 73 -2.05 17.52 5.85
CA HIS A 73 -1.14 17.61 4.72
C HIS A 73 -1.49 18.80 3.82
N TYR A 74 -2.76 18.97 3.49
CA TYR A 74 -3.21 20.11 2.67
C TYR A 74 -3.02 21.44 3.38
N GLU A 75 -3.28 21.51 4.68
CA GLU A 75 -3.00 22.71 5.51
C GLU A 75 -1.51 23.09 5.46
N LEU A 76 -0.61 22.12 5.48
CA LEU A 76 0.82 22.35 5.28
C LEU A 76 1.12 22.89 3.87
N LEU A 77 0.54 22.30 2.82
CA LEU A 77 0.73 22.78 1.44
C LEU A 77 0.25 24.21 1.27
N GLU A 78 -0.90 24.57 1.85
CA GLU A 78 -1.43 25.94 1.83
C GLU A 78 -0.42 26.94 2.42
N LYS A 79 0.10 26.66 3.62
CA LYS A 79 1.12 27.48 4.28
C LYS A 79 2.41 27.58 3.46
N VAL A 80 2.88 26.48 2.85
CA VAL A 80 4.07 26.46 2.00
C VAL A 80 3.86 27.33 0.75
N ILE A 81 2.67 27.29 0.15
CA ILE A 81 2.32 28.11 -1.03
C ILE A 81 2.23 29.60 -0.62
N GLU A 82 1.51 29.92 0.44
CA GLU A 82 1.37 31.26 0.98
C GLU A 82 2.72 31.93 1.32
N SER A 83 3.69 31.14 1.77
CA SER A 83 5.05 31.63 2.07
C SER A 83 5.84 32.03 0.81
N GLY A 84 5.35 31.68 -0.41
CA GLY A 84 6.03 31.94 -1.67
C GLY A 84 7.23 31.01 -1.98
N HIS A 85 7.55 30.04 -1.11
CA HIS A 85 8.68 29.12 -1.28
C HIS A 85 8.35 27.89 -2.13
N ALA A 86 7.07 27.53 -2.30
CA ALA A 86 6.63 26.34 -3.04
C ALA A 86 7.29 26.19 -4.41
N LYS A 87 7.43 27.28 -5.17
CA LYS A 87 8.06 27.32 -6.50
C LYS A 87 9.54 26.89 -6.55
N HIS A 88 10.19 26.74 -5.41
CA HIS A 88 11.58 26.28 -5.29
C HIS A 88 11.67 24.85 -4.74
N ILE A 89 10.54 24.26 -4.34
CA ILE A 89 10.48 22.98 -3.64
C ILE A 89 10.09 21.87 -4.61
N TYR A 90 10.87 20.78 -4.56
CA TYR A 90 10.53 19.49 -5.15
C TYR A 90 9.67 18.71 -4.15
N LEU A 91 8.43 18.39 -4.52
CA LEU A 91 7.50 17.66 -3.69
C LEU A 91 7.45 16.19 -4.12
N LYS A 92 7.66 15.26 -3.21
CA LYS A 92 7.65 13.82 -3.51
C LYS A 92 6.65 13.09 -2.63
N TYR A 93 5.76 12.32 -3.26
CA TYR A 93 4.77 11.47 -2.61
C TYR A 93 5.12 10.01 -2.74
N GLN A 94 4.80 9.24 -1.68
CA GLN A 94 4.58 7.80 -1.80
C GLN A 94 3.12 7.54 -1.42
N THR A 95 2.32 7.07 -2.37
CA THR A 95 0.86 7.01 -2.29
C THR A 95 0.34 5.74 -2.96
N ASN A 96 -0.87 5.32 -2.61
CA ASN A 96 -1.60 4.29 -3.37
C ASN A 96 -2.21 4.88 -4.64
N LEU A 97 -2.27 6.19 -4.75
CA LEU A 97 -2.85 6.97 -5.85
C LEU A 97 -4.32 6.60 -6.16
N THR A 98 -5.03 6.04 -5.19
CA THR A 98 -6.45 5.68 -5.31
C THR A 98 -7.37 6.88 -5.10
N LYS A 99 -6.96 7.83 -4.27
CA LYS A 99 -7.74 9.03 -3.97
C LYS A 99 -6.83 10.26 -4.08
N THR A 100 -7.33 11.27 -4.76
CA THR A 100 -6.63 12.55 -5.02
C THR A 100 -7.32 13.73 -4.36
N LYS A 101 -8.47 13.47 -3.69
CA LYS A 101 -9.32 14.49 -3.07
C LYS A 101 -9.65 14.14 -1.63
N LYS A 102 -9.76 15.15 -0.77
CA LYS A 102 -10.30 15.07 0.59
C LYS A 102 -11.10 16.33 0.90
N GLY A 103 -12.43 16.18 1.03
CA GLY A 103 -13.32 17.33 1.19
C GLY A 103 -13.14 18.36 0.07
N ARG A 104 -12.88 19.61 0.41
CA ARG A 104 -12.60 20.68 -0.57
C ARG A 104 -11.25 20.57 -1.27
N HIS A 105 -10.32 19.80 -0.72
CA HIS A 105 -8.94 19.72 -1.21
C HIS A 105 -8.83 18.69 -2.34
N ASN A 106 -8.18 19.12 -3.42
CA ASN A 106 -7.79 18.26 -4.54
C ASN A 106 -6.32 18.52 -4.83
N ILE A 107 -5.48 17.48 -4.81
CA ILE A 107 -4.02 17.62 -4.97
C ILE A 107 -3.66 18.36 -6.26
N PHE A 108 -4.42 18.18 -7.32
CA PHE A 108 -4.19 18.84 -8.61
C PHE A 108 -4.29 20.38 -8.56
N ASN A 109 -4.97 20.93 -7.55
CA ASN A 109 -5.00 22.38 -7.33
C ASN A 109 -3.70 22.90 -6.69
N TYR A 110 -2.90 22.05 -6.06
CA TYR A 110 -1.67 22.41 -5.35
C TYR A 110 -0.42 22.16 -6.19
N ILE A 111 -0.41 21.11 -7.02
CA ILE A 111 0.71 20.71 -7.88
C ILE A 111 1.33 21.87 -8.67
N PRO A 112 0.56 22.77 -9.34
CA PRO A 112 1.13 23.83 -10.16
C PRO A 112 1.98 24.85 -9.40
N HIS A 113 1.84 24.93 -8.08
CA HIS A 113 2.59 25.87 -7.25
C HIS A 113 4.01 25.40 -6.92
N PHE A 114 4.30 24.10 -7.10
CA PHE A 114 5.59 23.50 -6.77
C PHE A 114 6.51 23.44 -7.98
N LYS A 115 7.83 23.45 -7.72
CA LYS A 115 8.84 23.37 -8.77
C LYS A 115 8.67 22.11 -9.61
N ASN A 116 8.64 20.96 -8.95
CA ASN A 116 8.37 19.65 -9.53
C ASN A 116 7.66 18.78 -8.49
N VAL A 117 6.88 17.83 -8.96
CA VAL A 117 6.19 16.86 -8.12
C VAL A 117 6.45 15.44 -8.63
N SER A 118 6.85 14.54 -7.74
CA SER A 118 6.97 13.11 -8.04
C SER A 118 5.86 12.36 -7.30
N MET A 119 5.02 11.68 -8.05
CA MET A 119 3.99 10.76 -7.55
C MET A 119 4.52 9.33 -7.67
N VAL A 120 5.00 8.76 -6.57
CA VAL A 120 5.45 7.37 -6.53
C VAL A 120 4.27 6.50 -6.11
N ALA A 121 3.60 5.91 -7.10
CA ALA A 121 2.46 5.03 -6.88
C ALA A 121 2.92 3.64 -6.42
N SER A 122 2.32 3.14 -5.35
CA SER A 122 2.61 1.81 -4.81
C SER A 122 1.81 0.75 -5.57
N VAL A 123 2.43 0.06 -6.54
CA VAL A 123 1.77 -0.87 -7.46
C VAL A 123 2.43 -2.25 -7.37
N ASP A 124 1.75 -3.23 -6.76
CA ASP A 124 2.24 -4.61 -6.60
C ASP A 124 1.63 -5.58 -7.63
N GLY A 125 0.72 -5.10 -8.48
CA GLY A 125 0.00 -5.81 -9.54
C GLY A 125 -0.89 -4.84 -10.28
N ILE A 126 -1.62 -5.31 -11.30
CA ILE A 126 -2.62 -4.55 -12.05
C ILE A 126 -3.98 -5.27 -12.02
N GLY A 127 -5.06 -4.57 -12.38
CA GLY A 127 -6.42 -5.11 -12.43
C GLY A 127 -6.79 -5.84 -11.13
N LYS A 128 -7.38 -7.02 -11.25
CA LYS A 128 -7.80 -7.84 -10.11
C LYS A 128 -6.67 -8.18 -9.12
N THR A 129 -5.43 -8.26 -9.59
CA THR A 129 -4.28 -8.55 -8.72
C THR A 129 -4.04 -7.45 -7.71
N ILE A 130 -3.99 -6.19 -8.14
CA ILE A 130 -3.79 -5.07 -7.20
C ILE A 130 -5.01 -4.87 -6.30
N GLU A 131 -6.22 -5.04 -6.84
CA GLU A 131 -7.47 -4.93 -6.08
C GLU A 131 -7.57 -5.96 -4.98
N TYR A 132 -7.11 -7.18 -5.23
CA TYR A 132 -7.00 -8.23 -4.25
C TYR A 132 -5.92 -7.92 -3.20
N MET A 133 -4.72 -7.60 -3.63
CA MET A 133 -3.58 -7.39 -2.74
C MET A 133 -3.67 -6.10 -1.93
N ARG A 134 -4.31 -5.08 -2.48
CA ARG A 134 -4.55 -3.76 -1.88
C ARG A 134 -6.04 -3.49 -1.84
N ARG A 135 -6.76 -4.17 -0.97
CA ARG A 135 -8.20 -3.99 -0.80
C ARG A 135 -8.57 -2.51 -0.74
N ARG A 136 -9.71 -2.16 -1.33
CA ARG A 136 -10.22 -0.80 -1.52
C ARG A 136 -9.46 0.01 -2.59
N THR A 137 -8.68 -0.67 -3.43
CA THR A 137 -8.14 -0.11 -4.67
C THR A 137 -9.06 -0.54 -5.81
N GLU A 138 -9.41 0.37 -6.69
CA GLU A 138 -9.98 0.13 -8.01
C GLU A 138 -8.89 0.51 -9.01
N TRP A 139 -8.48 -0.42 -9.87
CA TRP A 139 -7.35 -0.20 -10.78
C TRP A 139 -7.62 0.94 -11.77
N GLU A 140 -8.84 1.01 -12.26
CA GLU A 140 -9.29 2.05 -13.15
C GLU A 140 -9.16 3.45 -12.51
N GLU A 141 -9.51 3.62 -11.23
CA GLU A 141 -9.30 4.89 -10.51
C GLU A 141 -7.81 5.26 -10.45
N VAL A 142 -6.92 4.28 -10.27
CA VAL A 142 -5.47 4.52 -10.26
C VAL A 142 -5.00 5.01 -11.62
N VAL A 143 -5.45 4.36 -12.71
CA VAL A 143 -5.12 4.77 -14.09
C VAL A 143 -5.63 6.17 -14.39
N GLU A 144 -6.88 6.48 -14.06
CA GLU A 144 -7.46 7.82 -14.22
C GLU A 144 -6.64 8.88 -13.46
N ASN A 145 -6.23 8.60 -12.23
CA ASN A 145 -5.42 9.52 -11.44
C ASN A 145 -4.00 9.69 -12.02
N ILE A 146 -3.42 8.66 -12.63
CA ILE A 146 -2.16 8.76 -13.38
C ILE A 146 -2.33 9.70 -14.56
N GLU A 147 -3.39 9.53 -15.36
CA GLU A 147 -3.67 10.39 -16.50
C GLU A 147 -3.90 11.85 -16.07
N MET A 148 -4.56 12.07 -14.94
CA MET A 148 -4.71 13.42 -14.36
C MET A 148 -3.35 14.02 -13.95
N CYS A 149 -2.44 13.22 -13.37
CA CYS A 149 -1.07 13.67 -13.06
C CYS A 149 -0.35 14.14 -14.32
N ARG A 150 -0.48 13.44 -15.43
CA ARG A 150 0.17 13.75 -16.71
C ARG A 150 -0.27 15.05 -17.36
N GLN A 151 -1.44 15.57 -17.00
CA GLN A 151 -1.88 16.88 -17.45
C GLN A 151 -1.04 18.04 -16.88
N HIS A 152 -0.18 17.74 -15.88
CA HIS A 152 0.68 18.72 -15.24
C HIS A 152 2.14 18.53 -15.68
N PRO A 153 2.75 19.47 -16.41
CA PRO A 153 4.08 19.30 -17.01
C PRO A 153 5.22 19.20 -15.97
N ASN A 154 4.96 19.58 -14.73
CA ASN A 154 5.91 19.51 -13.62
C ASN A 154 5.74 18.23 -12.77
N VAL A 155 4.94 17.25 -13.23
CA VAL A 155 4.72 15.98 -12.54
C VAL A 155 5.43 14.84 -13.26
N VAL A 156 6.12 14.00 -12.49
CA VAL A 156 6.57 12.66 -12.90
C VAL A 156 5.81 11.62 -12.11
N VAL A 157 5.47 10.50 -12.72
CA VAL A 157 4.78 9.38 -12.08
C VAL A 157 5.66 8.14 -12.16
N ASP A 158 6.06 7.66 -11.00
CA ASP A 158 6.84 6.43 -10.86
C ASP A 158 5.98 5.32 -10.24
N PHE A 159 6.23 4.07 -10.62
CA PHE A 159 5.72 2.92 -9.89
C PHE A 159 6.77 2.40 -8.91
N ASN A 160 6.29 1.96 -7.75
CA ASN A 160 7.11 1.25 -6.77
C ASN A 160 6.35 0.00 -6.29
N GLY A 161 6.82 -1.16 -6.73
CA GLY A 161 6.24 -2.46 -6.40
C GLY A 161 6.97 -3.16 -5.25
N LEU A 162 6.25 -3.99 -4.52
CA LEU A 162 6.81 -4.94 -3.57
C LEU A 162 6.61 -6.35 -4.12
N VAL A 163 7.73 -6.99 -4.49
CA VAL A 163 7.70 -8.34 -5.04
C VAL A 163 7.66 -9.36 -3.89
N SER A 164 6.47 -9.94 -3.71
CA SER A 164 6.18 -11.02 -2.75
C SER A 164 5.89 -12.32 -3.51
N ASN A 165 5.65 -13.41 -2.80
CA ASN A 165 5.21 -14.66 -3.41
C ASN A 165 3.87 -14.53 -4.17
N LEU A 166 2.95 -13.65 -3.77
CA LEU A 166 1.73 -13.40 -4.50
C LEU A 166 1.96 -12.46 -5.69
N SER A 167 2.60 -11.30 -5.44
CA SER A 167 2.81 -10.34 -6.53
C SER A 167 3.71 -10.89 -7.64
N VAL A 168 4.74 -11.68 -7.33
CA VAL A 168 5.62 -12.27 -8.36
C VAL A 168 4.86 -13.15 -9.36
N MET A 169 3.73 -13.69 -8.98
CA MET A 169 2.92 -14.53 -9.89
C MET A 169 2.33 -13.72 -11.06
N ARG A 170 2.21 -12.40 -10.92
CA ARG A 170 1.61 -11.49 -11.91
C ARG A 170 2.43 -10.20 -12.14
N PHE A 171 3.59 -10.02 -11.51
CA PHE A 171 4.37 -8.78 -11.60
C PHE A 171 4.91 -8.50 -13.00
N TYR A 172 5.09 -9.55 -13.82
CA TYR A 172 5.41 -9.40 -15.24
C TYR A 172 4.32 -8.61 -15.99
N GLU A 173 3.05 -8.68 -15.57
CA GLU A 173 1.96 -7.89 -16.15
C GLU A 173 2.13 -6.40 -15.86
N VAL A 174 2.65 -6.03 -14.66
CA VAL A 174 3.01 -4.64 -14.33
C VAL A 174 4.14 -4.15 -15.23
N ILE A 175 5.16 -4.98 -15.42
CA ILE A 175 6.30 -4.69 -16.29
C ILE A 175 5.85 -4.43 -17.72
N ASP A 176 5.00 -5.30 -18.26
CA ASP A 176 4.50 -5.19 -19.62
C ASP A 176 3.55 -4.01 -19.77
N TRP A 177 2.68 -3.78 -18.78
CA TRP A 177 1.81 -2.60 -18.77
C TRP A 177 2.62 -1.29 -18.80
N CYS A 178 3.72 -1.20 -18.04
CA CYS A 178 4.60 -0.02 -18.07
C CYS A 178 5.29 0.18 -19.43
N LYS A 179 5.67 -0.91 -20.13
CA LYS A 179 6.24 -0.82 -21.49
C LYS A 179 5.23 -0.28 -22.49
N ASP A 180 3.98 -0.72 -22.38
CA ASP A 180 2.89 -0.33 -23.27
C ASP A 180 2.31 1.05 -22.93
N ASN A 181 2.58 1.54 -21.73
CA ASN A 181 2.08 2.82 -21.22
C ASN A 181 3.23 3.72 -20.78
N PRO A 182 3.87 4.48 -21.69
CA PRO A 182 5.01 5.34 -21.39
C PRO A 182 4.64 6.55 -20.51
N VAL A 183 3.46 6.49 -19.89
CA VAL A 183 3.03 7.44 -18.86
C VAL A 183 3.82 7.28 -17.56
N ILE A 184 4.39 6.10 -17.29
CA ILE A 184 5.20 5.84 -16.11
C ILE A 184 6.66 6.15 -16.46
N ASP A 185 7.25 7.08 -15.69
CA ASP A 185 8.63 7.50 -15.89
C ASP A 185 9.63 6.43 -15.44
N GLN A 186 9.33 5.76 -14.32
CA GLN A 186 10.17 4.67 -13.81
C GLN A 186 9.31 3.60 -13.10
N LEU A 187 9.68 2.34 -13.30
CA LEU A 187 9.23 1.20 -12.50
C LEU A 187 10.35 0.75 -11.58
N ASN A 188 10.13 0.92 -10.27
CA ASN A 188 11.02 0.43 -9.23
C ASN A 188 10.33 -0.71 -8.46
N TRP A 189 11.12 -1.62 -7.91
CA TRP A 189 10.59 -2.66 -7.01
C TRP A 189 11.61 -3.04 -5.95
N ALA A 190 11.09 -3.67 -4.89
CA ALA A 190 11.90 -4.29 -3.87
C ALA A 190 11.40 -5.71 -3.59
N MET A 191 12.31 -6.64 -3.33
CA MET A 191 11.95 -7.97 -2.84
C MET A 191 11.53 -7.89 -1.38
N ILE A 192 10.43 -8.57 -1.03
CA ILE A 192 10.04 -8.67 0.37
C ILE A 192 11.03 -9.54 1.13
N ASP A 193 11.55 -9.03 2.25
CA ASP A 193 12.40 -9.79 3.15
C ASP A 193 11.64 -10.33 4.35
N LYS A 194 10.68 -9.57 4.85
CA LYS A 194 9.85 -9.95 6.02
C LYS A 194 8.40 -9.56 5.81
N PRO A 195 7.47 -10.42 6.27
CA PRO A 195 7.68 -11.73 6.89
C PRO A 195 8.15 -12.78 5.89
N LYS A 196 8.93 -13.78 6.33
CA LYS A 196 9.56 -14.78 5.46
C LYS A 196 8.57 -15.55 4.59
N HIS A 197 7.40 -15.92 5.13
CA HIS A 197 6.38 -16.67 4.39
C HIS A 197 5.83 -15.94 3.15
N LEU A 198 6.11 -14.65 3.00
CA LEU A 198 5.74 -13.89 1.81
C LEU A 198 6.87 -13.78 0.77
N ARG A 199 8.04 -14.35 1.01
CA ARG A 199 9.14 -14.32 0.05
C ARG A 199 8.83 -15.17 -1.19
N PRO A 200 9.26 -14.75 -2.40
CA PRO A 200 9.04 -15.50 -3.64
C PRO A 200 9.61 -16.91 -3.65
N ASN A 201 10.75 -17.15 -2.97
CA ASN A 201 11.39 -18.47 -2.89
C ASN A 201 10.54 -19.53 -2.18
N ASN A 202 9.53 -19.14 -1.42
CA ASN A 202 8.64 -20.06 -0.71
C ASN A 202 7.43 -20.52 -1.54
N LEU A 203 7.35 -20.13 -2.82
CA LEU A 203 6.39 -20.71 -3.75
C LEU A 203 6.75 -22.16 -4.08
N PRO A 204 5.73 -23.01 -4.41
CA PRO A 204 5.96 -24.34 -4.95
C PRO A 204 6.88 -24.34 -6.18
N GLU A 205 7.73 -25.38 -6.29
CA GLU A 205 8.74 -25.48 -7.36
C GLU A 205 8.14 -25.43 -8.76
N GLU A 206 6.97 -26.04 -8.96
CA GLU A 206 6.26 -26.05 -10.25
C GLU A 206 5.84 -24.61 -10.64
N ILE A 207 5.35 -23.85 -9.68
CA ILE A 207 4.98 -22.43 -9.91
C ILE A 207 6.24 -21.62 -10.23
N LYS A 208 7.32 -21.74 -9.44
CA LYS A 208 8.58 -21.04 -9.70
C LYS A 208 9.10 -21.33 -11.10
N LYS A 209 9.15 -22.61 -11.52
CA LYS A 209 9.57 -23.01 -12.85
C LYS A 209 8.72 -22.39 -13.96
N SER A 210 7.42 -22.24 -13.77
CA SER A 210 6.52 -21.60 -14.74
C SER A 210 6.72 -20.08 -14.83
N LEU A 211 7.21 -19.44 -13.77
CA LEU A 211 7.43 -18.00 -13.69
C LEU A 211 8.78 -17.56 -14.26
N ILE A 212 9.85 -18.35 -14.06
CA ILE A 212 11.21 -17.98 -14.49
C ILE A 212 11.26 -17.52 -15.96
N PRO A 213 10.64 -18.21 -16.95
CA PRO A 213 10.66 -17.75 -18.34
C PRO A 213 10.00 -16.38 -18.57
N LYS A 214 9.04 -15.99 -17.73
CA LYS A 214 8.35 -14.69 -17.82
C LYS A 214 9.24 -13.54 -17.35
N TYR A 215 10.28 -13.84 -16.55
CA TYR A 215 11.22 -12.88 -15.98
C TYR A 215 12.63 -12.95 -16.60
N LYS A 216 12.76 -13.48 -17.85
CA LYS A 216 14.06 -13.71 -18.50
C LYS A 216 15.01 -12.48 -18.50
N ASP A 217 14.43 -11.28 -18.56
CA ASP A 217 15.18 -10.01 -18.60
C ASP A 217 15.37 -9.38 -17.20
N TRP A 218 14.98 -10.08 -16.12
CA TRP A 218 14.93 -9.58 -14.74
C TRP A 218 15.66 -10.54 -13.79
N PRO A 219 17.01 -10.53 -13.82
CA PRO A 219 17.83 -11.53 -13.11
C PRO A 219 17.68 -11.50 -11.59
N ASP A 220 17.34 -10.36 -11.01
CA ASP A 220 17.08 -10.22 -9.57
C ASP A 220 15.78 -10.94 -9.14
N ILE A 221 14.75 -10.91 -9.96
CA ILE A 221 13.49 -11.66 -9.72
C ILE A 221 13.74 -13.16 -9.89
N ILE A 222 14.48 -13.55 -10.94
CA ILE A 222 14.88 -14.95 -11.14
C ILE A 222 15.67 -15.45 -9.94
N ALA A 223 16.69 -14.71 -9.52
CA ALA A 223 17.50 -15.08 -8.36
C ALA A 223 16.68 -15.20 -7.06
N ALA A 224 15.62 -14.38 -6.91
CA ALA A 224 14.71 -14.51 -5.77
C ALA A 224 13.85 -15.79 -5.84
N LEU A 225 13.40 -16.19 -7.03
CA LEU A 225 12.63 -17.42 -7.25
C LEU A 225 13.49 -18.67 -7.10
N GLU A 226 14.74 -18.64 -7.56
CA GLU A 226 15.67 -19.80 -7.52
C GLU A 226 16.27 -20.06 -6.13
N ARG A 227 16.13 -19.14 -5.19
CA ARG A 227 16.56 -19.39 -3.81
C ARG A 227 15.84 -20.62 -3.24
N PRO A 228 16.53 -21.46 -2.45
CA PRO A 228 15.88 -22.51 -1.68
C PRO A 228 14.75 -21.94 -0.81
N ALA A 229 13.67 -22.69 -0.66
CA ALA A 229 12.62 -22.35 0.29
C ALA A 229 13.17 -22.23 1.72
N ASP A 230 12.66 -21.30 2.48
CA ASP A 230 13.04 -21.16 3.89
C ASP A 230 12.55 -22.39 4.67
N PRO A 231 13.43 -23.12 5.40
CA PRO A 231 13.07 -24.41 5.99
C PRO A 231 12.03 -24.33 7.13
N ASP A 232 11.85 -23.14 7.68
CA ASP A 232 10.91 -22.83 8.77
C ASP A 232 9.61 -22.19 8.25
N VAL A 233 9.39 -22.18 6.93
CA VAL A 233 8.20 -21.58 6.32
C VAL A 233 7.27 -22.64 5.76
N ASP A 234 6.02 -22.58 6.20
CA ASP A 234 4.91 -23.32 5.62
C ASP A 234 4.07 -22.38 4.75
N LEU A 235 3.81 -22.74 3.51
CA LEU A 235 2.92 -22.01 2.60
C LEU A 235 1.51 -21.85 3.19
N GLN A 236 1.09 -22.78 4.06
CA GLN A 236 -0.18 -22.69 4.78
C GLN A 236 -0.33 -21.37 5.56
N ASN A 237 0.77 -20.79 6.06
CA ASN A 237 0.73 -19.47 6.71
C ASN A 237 0.30 -18.34 5.76
N VAL A 238 0.57 -18.47 4.47
CA VAL A 238 0.09 -17.51 3.44
C VAL A 238 -1.40 -17.68 3.25
N PHE A 239 -1.88 -18.90 3.14
CA PHE A 239 -3.31 -19.21 3.00
C PHE A 239 -4.09 -18.72 4.22
N ASP A 240 -3.62 -19.03 5.43
CA ASP A 240 -4.23 -18.57 6.68
C ASP A 240 -4.36 -17.04 6.72
N TYR A 241 -3.31 -16.35 6.28
CA TYR A 241 -3.30 -14.88 6.22
C TYR A 241 -4.30 -14.34 5.20
N MET A 242 -4.30 -14.88 3.98
CA MET A 242 -5.10 -14.35 2.87
C MET A 242 -6.58 -14.70 3.01
N LEU A 243 -6.90 -15.95 3.37
CA LEU A 243 -8.28 -16.37 3.58
C LEU A 243 -8.95 -15.65 4.75
N LYS A 244 -8.18 -15.26 5.76
CA LYS A 244 -8.65 -14.39 6.84
C LYS A 244 -9.02 -13.00 6.31
N ALA A 245 -8.24 -12.44 5.39
CA ALA A 245 -8.56 -11.19 4.75
C ALA A 245 -9.79 -11.32 3.83
N ASP A 246 -9.91 -12.43 3.09
CA ASP A 246 -11.07 -12.73 2.25
C ASP A 246 -12.35 -12.75 3.09
N LYS A 247 -12.34 -13.48 4.21
CA LYS A 247 -13.47 -13.55 5.14
C LYS A 247 -13.86 -12.19 5.72
N PHE A 248 -12.87 -11.31 5.95
CA PHE A 248 -13.13 -9.96 6.44
C PHE A 248 -13.90 -9.09 5.42
N TYR A 249 -13.62 -9.27 4.12
CA TYR A 249 -14.26 -8.49 3.04
C TYR A 249 -15.50 -9.16 2.45
N GLU A 250 -15.87 -10.37 2.93
CA GLU A 250 -17.06 -11.10 2.49
C GLU A 250 -18.34 -10.24 2.61
N GLY A 251 -19.18 -10.20 1.58
CA GLY A 251 -20.39 -9.40 1.51
C GLY A 251 -20.17 -7.90 1.34
N THR A 252 -18.93 -7.44 1.17
CA THR A 252 -18.62 -6.05 0.84
C THR A 252 -18.41 -5.87 -0.68
N LYS A 253 -18.42 -4.65 -1.16
CA LYS A 253 -18.04 -4.36 -2.56
C LYS A 253 -16.56 -4.71 -2.88
N TRP A 254 -15.74 -5.00 -1.87
CA TRP A 254 -14.34 -5.37 -1.96
C TRP A 254 -14.11 -6.86 -1.79
N GLU A 255 -15.21 -7.64 -1.84
CA GLU A 255 -15.13 -9.09 -1.82
C GLU A 255 -14.33 -9.60 -3.01
N SER A 256 -13.41 -10.51 -2.74
CA SER A 256 -12.62 -11.22 -3.74
C SER A 256 -11.89 -12.35 -3.02
N HIS A 257 -11.62 -13.45 -3.68
CA HIS A 257 -11.08 -14.66 -3.08
C HIS A 257 -9.71 -15.00 -3.64
N LEU A 258 -8.83 -15.54 -2.77
CA LEU A 258 -7.45 -15.90 -3.11
C LEU A 258 -7.37 -16.74 -4.39
N PHE A 259 -8.15 -17.81 -4.46
CA PHE A 259 -8.08 -18.77 -5.55
C PHE A 259 -8.80 -18.32 -6.82
N GLU A 260 -9.61 -17.26 -6.76
CA GLU A 260 -10.13 -16.59 -7.96
C GLU A 260 -9.05 -15.74 -8.66
N VAL A 261 -8.16 -15.14 -7.88
CA VAL A 261 -7.07 -14.30 -8.40
C VAL A 261 -5.81 -15.12 -8.68
N PHE A 262 -5.55 -16.12 -7.86
CA PHE A 262 -4.39 -17.00 -7.92
C PHE A 262 -4.80 -18.48 -7.89
N PRO A 263 -5.50 -18.98 -8.93
CA PRO A 263 -5.98 -20.36 -8.96
C PRO A 263 -4.85 -21.39 -8.93
N GLU A 264 -3.64 -21.01 -9.34
CA GLU A 264 -2.45 -21.86 -9.31
C GLU A 264 -2.05 -22.28 -7.89
N LEU A 265 -2.51 -21.56 -6.87
CA LEU A 265 -2.23 -21.86 -5.46
C LEU A 265 -3.20 -22.88 -4.86
N GLU A 266 -4.40 -23.05 -5.42
CA GLU A 266 -5.45 -23.92 -4.89
C GLU A 266 -4.99 -25.37 -4.66
N PRO A 267 -4.21 -26.02 -5.58
CA PRO A 267 -3.73 -27.40 -5.37
C PRO A 267 -2.81 -27.60 -4.17
N TYR A 268 -2.26 -26.51 -3.62
CA TYR A 268 -1.34 -26.54 -2.46
C TYR A 268 -2.02 -26.19 -1.16
N TYR A 269 -3.31 -25.89 -1.18
CA TYR A 269 -4.09 -25.57 0.01
C TYR A 269 -4.61 -26.86 0.67
N ASP A 270 -4.33 -27.02 1.97
CA ASP A 270 -4.82 -28.09 2.79
C ASP A 270 -5.88 -27.57 3.78
N PRO A 271 -7.18 -27.77 3.50
CA PRO A 271 -8.25 -27.27 4.35
C PRO A 271 -8.23 -27.90 5.75
N THR A 272 -7.60 -29.06 5.95
CA THR A 272 -7.53 -29.71 7.26
C THR A 272 -6.55 -29.01 8.21
N LYS A 273 -5.61 -28.24 7.66
CA LYS A 273 -4.66 -27.42 8.42
C LYS A 273 -5.15 -25.98 8.64
N HIS A 274 -6.27 -25.63 8.05
CA HIS A 274 -6.81 -24.29 8.12
C HIS A 274 -7.42 -24.00 9.50
N ARG A 275 -7.04 -22.85 10.09
CA ARG A 275 -7.63 -22.39 11.36
C ARG A 275 -8.96 -21.72 11.08
N ASP A 276 -9.99 -22.06 11.88
CA ASP A 276 -11.30 -21.38 11.77
C ASP A 276 -11.16 -19.88 12.09
N HIS A 277 -11.53 -19.06 11.12
CA HIS A 277 -11.45 -17.60 11.22
C HIS A 277 -12.83 -16.93 11.42
N ASN A 278 -13.91 -17.71 11.61
CA ASN A 278 -15.27 -17.17 11.65
C ASN A 278 -15.49 -16.17 12.81
N GLU A 279 -14.99 -16.44 14.02
CA GLU A 279 -15.11 -15.49 15.14
C GLU A 279 -14.34 -14.18 14.89
N GLN A 280 -13.15 -14.30 14.30
CA GLN A 280 -12.31 -13.14 14.00
C GLN A 280 -12.84 -12.30 12.84
N ALA A 281 -13.50 -12.92 11.86
CA ALA A 281 -14.17 -12.20 10.78
C ALA A 281 -15.32 -11.30 11.28
N LYS A 282 -16.10 -11.74 12.26
CA LYS A 282 -17.16 -10.91 12.89
C LYS A 282 -16.60 -9.64 13.52
N ILE A 283 -15.43 -9.74 14.17
CA ILE A 283 -14.76 -8.57 14.76
C ILE A 283 -14.34 -7.58 13.68
N PHE A 284 -13.81 -8.06 12.55
CA PHE A 284 -13.46 -7.22 11.41
C PHE A 284 -14.68 -6.49 10.79
N GLN A 285 -15.80 -7.19 10.60
CA GLN A 285 -17.03 -6.59 10.06
C GLN A 285 -17.57 -5.49 10.96
N THR A 286 -17.59 -5.72 12.28
CA THR A 286 -18.03 -4.71 13.25
C THR A 286 -17.11 -3.48 13.20
N TRP A 287 -15.82 -3.69 12.99
CA TRP A 287 -14.85 -2.61 12.90
C TRP A 287 -14.96 -1.82 11.58
N ASP A 288 -15.13 -2.49 10.43
CA ASP A 288 -15.32 -1.83 9.13
C ASP A 288 -16.57 -0.93 9.15
N LYS A 289 -17.64 -1.38 9.81
CA LYS A 289 -18.83 -0.56 10.05
C LYS A 289 -18.51 0.69 10.85
N SER A 290 -17.75 0.58 11.95
CA SER A 290 -17.35 1.72 12.78
C SER A 290 -16.40 2.68 12.08
N VAL A 291 -15.60 2.23 11.12
CA VAL A 291 -14.75 3.08 10.28
C VAL A 291 -15.56 3.83 9.24
N LYS A 292 -16.52 3.15 8.58
CA LYS A 292 -17.44 3.82 7.66
C LYS A 292 -18.26 4.92 8.35
N GLU A 293 -18.81 4.63 9.53
CA GLU A 293 -19.52 5.62 10.34
C GLU A 293 -18.63 6.81 10.74
N ALA A 294 -17.34 6.57 11.04
CA ALA A 294 -16.38 7.63 11.35
C ALA A 294 -15.97 8.44 10.11
N GLU A 295 -15.88 7.81 8.94
CA GLU A 295 -15.60 8.50 7.67
C GLU A 295 -16.81 9.35 7.24
N GLU A 296 -18.03 8.84 7.36
CA GLU A 296 -19.28 9.56 7.07
C GLU A 296 -19.50 10.73 8.03
N THR A 297 -19.24 10.56 9.33
CA THR A 297 -19.37 11.64 10.32
C THR A 297 -18.28 12.70 10.21
N SER A 298 -17.10 12.38 9.68
CA SER A 298 -16.05 13.38 9.43
C SER A 298 -16.37 14.30 8.24
N ASP A 299 -17.20 13.84 7.30
CA ASP A 299 -17.61 14.63 6.14
C ASP A 299 -18.85 15.51 6.45
N THR A 300 -19.60 15.23 7.52
CA THR A 300 -20.81 15.97 7.92
C THR A 300 -20.54 17.15 8.87
N ASN A 301 -19.34 17.30 9.41
CA ASN A 301 -18.97 18.42 10.29
C ASN A 301 -18.24 19.56 9.56
N ILE A 302 -18.56 19.81 8.28
CA ILE A 302 -18.10 20.98 7.55
C ILE A 302 -19.35 21.73 7.02
N ILE A 303 -19.96 22.51 7.90
CA ILE A 303 -20.72 23.69 7.52
C ILE A 303 -20.01 24.91 8.04
#